data_d8880c7577f178f37ce0897532cd5fef
#
_entry.id   d8880c7577f178f37ce0897532cd5fef
#
_cell.length_a   1.000
_cell.length_b   1.000
_cell.length_c   1.000
_cell.angle_alpha   90.00
_cell.angle_beta   90.00
_cell.angle_gamma   90.00
#
_symmetry.space_group_name_H-M   'P 1'
#
loop_
_entity.id
_entity.type
_entity.pdbx_description
1 polymer ?
#
loop_
_entity_poly.entity_id
_entity_poly.type
_entity_poly.pdbx_seq_one_letter_code
_entity_poly.pdbx_strand_id
1 'polypeptide(L)'
;YYVCLRRHVLRIQDPRGEVYGAVALTVVTLGGLLSALVIRVVTAFLHRPAAAAAISLQISLLTGALLILMVVLSQVTAFTPAVEGPDPISELRPVTVNGRTEWLSLRGRDRSKPVLLFLSGGPGGSQLVTARHCFADLERDYVVVTWEQPGAAKSYSAINPADITLETYLADGAAVTEILRREFGQDRIYLMGESWGSALGLMMAREHPEHYRAFIGTGQMVDFLETERIDYQMALEDARRTGNKKLVDKLEEQGPPPYESGIALKTNAYLSPLYGTSARTGQLRGATFSTMEGPYGVEYGLLDKVAFFWGLYQTFDSVYGRLY
;
A
#
# COMPACT_ATOMS: atom_id res chain seq x y z
N TYR A 1 -6.45 -17.86 1.20
CA TYR A 1 -7.10 -18.95 1.93
C TYR A 1 -6.07 -19.89 2.58
N TYR A 2 -5.16 -20.46 1.81
CA TYR A 2 -4.08 -21.33 2.33
C TYR A 2 -3.27 -20.67 3.44
N VAL A 3 -2.96 -19.40 3.30
CA VAL A 3 -2.21 -18.59 4.26
C VAL A 3 -2.99 -18.36 5.54
N CYS A 4 -4.28 -17.98 5.44
CA CYS A 4 -5.15 -17.82 6.62
C CYS A 4 -5.37 -19.15 7.35
N LEU A 5 -5.59 -20.24 6.61
CA LEU A 5 -5.74 -21.57 7.18
C LEU A 5 -4.46 -21.98 7.93
N ARG A 6 -3.29 -21.73 7.35
CA ARG A 6 -2.00 -22.07 7.93
C ARG A 6 -1.70 -21.26 9.19
N ARG A 7 -2.04 -19.97 9.26
CA ARG A 7 -1.84 -19.11 10.45
C ARG A 7 -2.84 -19.41 11.58
N HIS A 8 -4.14 -19.51 11.24
CA HIS A 8 -5.17 -19.74 12.25
C HIS A 8 -5.21 -21.17 12.76
N VAL A 9 -4.99 -22.15 11.89
CA VAL A 9 -5.06 -23.58 12.25
C VAL A 9 -3.70 -24.15 12.61
N LEU A 10 -2.62 -23.74 11.92
CA LEU A 10 -1.29 -24.35 12.09
C LEU A 10 -0.28 -23.47 12.84
N ARG A 11 -0.61 -22.22 13.20
CA ARG A 11 0.25 -21.26 13.91
C ARG A 11 1.64 -21.06 13.29
N ILE A 12 1.79 -21.21 12.00
CA ILE A 12 3.07 -21.06 11.30
C ILE A 12 3.21 -19.62 10.79
N GLN A 13 4.14 -18.87 11.36
CA GLN A 13 4.48 -17.49 10.97
C GLN A 13 5.62 -17.50 9.95
N ASP A 14 5.37 -17.86 8.69
CA ASP A 14 6.35 -17.75 7.61
C ASP A 14 5.78 -16.89 6.47
N PRO A 15 6.27 -15.63 6.31
CA PRO A 15 5.80 -14.74 5.24
C PRO A 15 6.04 -15.30 3.83
N ARG A 16 7.06 -16.15 3.64
CA ARG A 16 7.35 -16.76 2.33
C ARG A 16 6.26 -17.78 1.94
N GLY A 17 5.71 -18.49 2.91
CA GLY A 17 4.60 -19.44 2.68
C GLY A 17 3.33 -18.77 2.18
N GLU A 18 3.14 -17.49 2.48
CA GLU A 18 1.99 -16.69 2.02
C GLU A 18 2.03 -16.42 0.52
N VAL A 19 3.19 -16.00 0.03
CA VAL A 19 3.41 -15.75 -1.40
C VAL A 19 3.26 -17.03 -2.19
N TYR A 20 3.86 -18.13 -1.73
CA TYR A 20 3.77 -19.43 -2.42
C TYR A 20 2.34 -19.96 -2.48
N GLY A 21 1.54 -19.78 -1.40
CA GLY A 21 0.13 -20.19 -1.37
C GLY A 21 -0.73 -19.39 -2.37
N ALA A 22 -0.55 -18.08 -2.44
CA ALA A 22 -1.25 -17.22 -3.39
C ALA A 22 -0.84 -17.52 -4.84
N VAL A 23 0.46 -17.71 -5.10
CA VAL A 23 0.99 -18.07 -6.41
C VAL A 23 0.48 -19.46 -6.83
N ALA A 24 0.55 -20.47 -5.95
CA ALA A 24 0.07 -21.82 -6.25
C ALA A 24 -1.43 -21.83 -6.58
N LEU A 25 -2.24 -21.07 -5.84
CA LEU A 25 -3.68 -20.98 -6.10
C LEU A 25 -3.99 -20.26 -7.42
N THR A 26 -3.23 -19.20 -7.73
CA THR A 26 -3.32 -18.51 -9.03
C THR A 26 -2.95 -19.44 -10.18
N VAL A 27 -1.87 -20.21 -10.04
CA VAL A 27 -1.44 -21.20 -11.04
C VAL A 27 -2.49 -22.29 -11.26
N VAL A 28 -3.09 -22.79 -10.18
CA VAL A 28 -4.17 -23.82 -10.26
C VAL A 28 -5.41 -23.27 -10.99
N THR A 29 -5.80 -22.03 -10.69
CA THR A 29 -6.95 -21.38 -11.32
C THR A 29 -6.71 -21.02 -12.79
N LEU A 30 -5.57 -20.48 -13.13
CA LEU A 30 -5.18 -20.22 -14.52
C LEU A 30 -5.02 -21.52 -15.29
N GLY A 31 -4.47 -22.57 -14.66
CA GLY A 31 -4.35 -23.91 -15.20
C GLY A 31 -5.73 -24.53 -15.52
N GLY A 32 -6.72 -24.33 -14.65
CA GLY A 32 -8.11 -24.77 -14.88
C GLY A 32 -8.75 -24.09 -16.08
N LEU A 33 -8.59 -22.77 -16.21
CA LEU A 33 -9.09 -22.01 -17.37
C LEU A 33 -8.40 -22.42 -18.67
N LEU A 34 -7.08 -22.60 -18.64
CA LEU A 34 -6.31 -23.07 -19.79
C LEU A 34 -6.74 -24.49 -20.20
N SER A 35 -6.95 -25.37 -19.23
CA SER A 35 -7.44 -26.75 -19.49
C SER A 35 -8.81 -26.73 -20.14
N ALA A 36 -9.74 -25.88 -19.70
CA ALA A 36 -11.05 -25.73 -20.32
C ALA A 36 -10.95 -25.23 -21.77
N LEU A 37 -10.02 -24.31 -22.05
CA LEU A 37 -9.75 -23.82 -23.39
C LEU A 37 -9.17 -24.93 -24.29
N VAL A 38 -8.16 -25.67 -23.79
CA VAL A 38 -7.55 -26.81 -24.52
C VAL A 38 -8.57 -27.87 -24.83
N ILE A 39 -9.44 -28.25 -23.87
CA ILE A 39 -10.54 -29.21 -24.09
C ILE A 39 -11.47 -28.71 -25.19
N ARG A 40 -11.83 -27.43 -25.22
CA ARG A 40 -12.63 -26.82 -26.28
C ARG A 40 -12.00 -26.97 -27.67
N VAL A 41 -10.72 -26.64 -27.78
CA VAL A 41 -9.96 -26.70 -29.04
C VAL A 41 -9.82 -28.13 -29.52
N VAL A 42 -9.39 -29.06 -28.65
CA VAL A 42 -9.18 -30.49 -29.02
C VAL A 42 -10.50 -31.16 -29.44
N THR A 43 -11.60 -30.86 -28.77
CA THR A 43 -12.90 -31.50 -29.05
C THR A 43 -13.63 -30.87 -30.24
N ALA A 44 -13.37 -29.61 -30.57
CA ALA A 44 -13.76 -29.03 -31.85
C ALA A 44 -13.08 -29.78 -33.03
N PHE A 45 -11.81 -30.16 -32.85
CA PHE A 45 -11.02 -30.93 -33.82
C PHE A 45 -11.53 -32.38 -33.97
N LEU A 46 -12.04 -33.02 -32.90
CA LEU A 46 -12.48 -34.39 -32.86
C LEU A 46 -13.96 -34.59 -33.28
N HIS A 47 -14.63 -33.58 -33.83
CA HIS A 47 -16.01 -33.59 -34.30
C HIS A 47 -17.09 -34.08 -33.27
N ARG A 48 -16.83 -33.87 -31.97
CA ARG A 48 -17.79 -34.07 -30.87
C ARG A 48 -18.10 -32.78 -30.12
N PRO A 49 -18.68 -31.78 -30.77
CA PRO A 49 -18.70 -30.41 -30.23
C PRO A 49 -19.64 -30.25 -29.01
N ALA A 50 -20.76 -30.96 -28.95
CA ALA A 50 -21.78 -30.71 -27.92
C ALA A 50 -21.37 -31.17 -26.50
N ALA A 51 -20.87 -32.40 -26.35
CA ALA A 51 -20.45 -32.93 -25.04
C ALA A 51 -19.26 -32.20 -24.50
N ALA A 52 -18.33 -31.83 -25.36
CA ALA A 52 -17.15 -31.09 -25.02
C ALA A 52 -17.42 -29.63 -24.64
N ALA A 53 -18.37 -28.99 -25.30
CA ALA A 53 -18.83 -27.66 -24.94
C ALA A 53 -19.44 -27.66 -23.52
N ALA A 54 -20.26 -28.68 -23.19
CA ALA A 54 -20.83 -28.83 -21.86
C ALA A 54 -19.76 -29.02 -20.77
N ILE A 55 -18.80 -29.92 -20.97
CA ILE A 55 -17.73 -30.20 -20.03
C ILE A 55 -16.84 -28.94 -19.86
N SER A 56 -16.46 -28.28 -20.94
CA SER A 56 -15.62 -27.06 -20.85
C SER A 56 -16.35 -25.91 -20.17
N LEU A 57 -17.68 -25.79 -20.36
CA LEU A 57 -18.48 -24.80 -19.64
C LEU A 57 -18.55 -25.12 -18.16
N GLN A 58 -18.79 -26.38 -17.76
CA GLN A 58 -18.80 -26.78 -16.35
C GLN A 58 -17.46 -26.52 -15.65
N ILE A 59 -16.34 -26.84 -16.30
CA ILE A 59 -14.98 -26.54 -15.75
C ILE A 59 -14.80 -25.04 -15.61
N SER A 60 -15.18 -24.24 -16.61
CA SER A 60 -15.06 -22.79 -16.57
C SER A 60 -15.91 -22.17 -15.46
N LEU A 61 -17.15 -22.62 -15.29
CA LEU A 61 -18.04 -22.16 -14.22
C LEU A 61 -17.51 -22.53 -12.83
N LEU A 62 -17.03 -23.76 -12.65
CA LEU A 62 -16.45 -24.20 -11.38
C LEU A 62 -15.18 -23.39 -11.05
N THR A 63 -14.30 -23.20 -12.03
CA THR A 63 -13.08 -22.42 -11.84
C THR A 63 -13.41 -20.96 -11.52
N GLY A 64 -14.39 -20.37 -12.21
CA GLY A 64 -14.88 -19.02 -11.93
C GLY A 64 -15.47 -18.89 -10.53
N ALA A 65 -16.29 -19.85 -10.10
CA ALA A 65 -16.84 -19.88 -8.74
C ALA A 65 -15.75 -19.99 -7.67
N LEU A 66 -14.74 -20.83 -7.89
CA LEU A 66 -13.59 -20.97 -6.99
C LEU A 66 -12.76 -19.67 -6.91
N LEU A 67 -12.57 -18.98 -8.05
CA LEU A 67 -11.90 -17.68 -8.07
C LEU A 67 -12.67 -16.63 -7.25
N ILE A 68 -13.99 -16.53 -7.47
CA ILE A 68 -14.84 -15.60 -6.73
C ILE A 68 -14.78 -15.93 -5.23
N LEU A 69 -14.93 -17.20 -4.87
CA LEU A 69 -14.83 -17.64 -3.47
C LEU A 69 -13.47 -17.28 -2.87
N MET A 70 -12.38 -17.50 -3.59
CA MET A 70 -11.04 -17.15 -3.16
C MET A 70 -10.90 -15.63 -2.91
N VAL A 71 -11.41 -14.81 -3.85
CA VAL A 71 -11.40 -13.35 -3.69
C VAL A 71 -12.20 -12.94 -2.45
N VAL A 72 -13.44 -13.41 -2.31
CA VAL A 72 -14.29 -13.10 -1.16
C VAL A 72 -13.63 -13.53 0.15
N LEU A 73 -13.14 -14.76 0.22
CA LEU A 73 -12.46 -15.25 1.42
C LEU A 73 -11.22 -14.43 1.76
N SER A 74 -10.43 -14.04 0.76
CA SER A 74 -9.26 -13.20 0.99
C SER A 74 -9.61 -11.83 1.57
N GLN A 75 -10.75 -11.25 1.17
CA GLN A 75 -11.21 -9.96 1.68
C GLN A 75 -11.75 -10.06 3.11
N VAL A 76 -12.59 -11.08 3.40
CA VAL A 76 -13.21 -11.22 4.73
C VAL A 76 -12.26 -11.78 5.78
N THR A 77 -11.16 -12.40 5.38
CA THR A 77 -10.14 -12.93 6.30
C THR A 77 -8.93 -12.01 6.45
N ALA A 78 -8.92 -10.86 5.82
CA ALA A 78 -7.87 -9.84 6.01
C ALA A 78 -7.91 -9.31 7.46
N PHE A 79 -6.75 -9.29 8.13
CA PHE A 79 -6.64 -8.90 9.52
C PHE A 79 -5.25 -8.33 9.83
N THR A 80 -5.10 -7.62 10.93
CA THR A 80 -3.77 -7.31 11.47
C THR A 80 -3.40 -8.32 12.56
N PRO A 81 -2.14 -8.83 12.62
CA PRO A 81 -1.72 -9.78 13.65
C PRO A 81 -1.90 -9.22 15.06
N ALA A 82 -2.24 -10.10 16.00
CA ALA A 82 -2.45 -9.73 17.39
C ALA A 82 -1.19 -9.12 18.03
N VAL A 83 -1.39 -8.12 18.88
CA VAL A 83 -0.39 -7.54 19.79
C VAL A 83 -0.63 -8.10 21.18
N GLU A 84 0.42 -8.46 21.90
CA GLU A 84 0.34 -8.91 23.29
C GLU A 84 0.62 -7.74 24.24
N GLY A 85 -0.15 -7.66 25.34
CA GLY A 85 0.03 -6.59 26.33
C GLY A 85 -1.05 -6.58 27.41
N PRO A 86 -1.02 -5.62 28.35
CA PRO A 86 -1.97 -5.55 29.47
C PRO A 86 -3.39 -5.19 29.03
N ASP A 87 -3.53 -4.31 28.01
CA ASP A 87 -4.82 -3.94 27.38
C ASP A 87 -4.59 -3.71 25.88
N PRO A 88 -4.33 -4.80 25.12
CA PRO A 88 -3.83 -4.68 23.76
C PRO A 88 -4.93 -4.28 22.77
N ILE A 89 -4.52 -3.56 21.72
CA ILE A 89 -5.32 -3.26 20.56
C ILE A 89 -4.63 -3.76 19.29
N SER A 90 -5.36 -4.49 18.44
CA SER A 90 -4.92 -4.95 17.13
C SER A 90 -6.14 -5.00 16.21
N GLU A 91 -6.49 -3.85 15.67
CA GLU A 91 -7.68 -3.67 14.86
C GLU A 91 -7.30 -3.22 13.44
N LEU A 92 -7.92 -3.83 12.46
CA LEU A 92 -7.94 -3.37 11.07
C LEU A 92 -9.40 -3.15 10.71
N ARG A 93 -9.83 -1.91 10.60
CA ARG A 93 -11.25 -1.60 10.48
C ARG A 93 -11.55 -0.42 9.57
N PRO A 94 -12.73 -0.43 8.94
CA PRO A 94 -13.24 0.74 8.24
C PRO A 94 -13.69 1.82 9.23
N VAL A 95 -13.58 3.07 8.79
CA VAL A 95 -14.12 4.26 9.45
C VAL A 95 -14.84 5.12 8.43
N THR A 96 -15.88 5.83 8.88
CA THR A 96 -16.55 6.82 8.02
C THR A 96 -15.86 8.16 8.18
N VAL A 97 -15.24 8.65 7.12
CA VAL A 97 -14.54 9.93 7.05
C VAL A 97 -15.22 10.79 5.99
N ASN A 98 -15.82 11.90 6.39
CA ASN A 98 -16.52 12.83 5.50
C ASN A 98 -17.49 12.14 4.51
N GLY A 99 -18.24 11.13 5.00
CA GLY A 99 -19.21 10.34 4.22
C GLY A 99 -18.60 9.24 3.34
N ARG A 100 -17.31 9.00 3.43
CA ARG A 100 -16.57 7.94 2.70
C ARG A 100 -16.07 6.86 3.66
N THR A 101 -15.86 5.65 3.13
CA THR A 101 -15.25 4.56 3.91
C THR A 101 -13.76 4.53 3.69
N GLU A 102 -13.01 4.77 4.75
CA GLU A 102 -11.56 4.65 4.79
C GLU A 102 -11.13 3.63 5.84
N TRP A 103 -9.87 3.25 5.86
CA TRP A 103 -9.41 2.18 6.74
C TRP A 103 -8.31 2.65 7.68
N LEU A 104 -8.39 2.15 8.92
CA LEU A 104 -7.37 2.33 9.93
C LEU A 104 -6.83 0.98 10.41
N SER A 105 -5.53 0.93 10.64
CA SER A 105 -4.88 -0.10 11.45
C SER A 105 -4.50 0.50 12.78
N LEU A 106 -5.01 -0.04 13.88
CA LEU A 106 -4.72 0.41 15.24
C LEU A 106 -3.97 -0.70 15.98
N ARG A 107 -2.78 -0.37 16.49
CA ARG A 107 -1.91 -1.36 17.12
C ARG A 107 -1.23 -0.79 18.35
N GLY A 108 -1.27 -1.53 19.46
CA GLY A 108 -0.63 -1.11 20.69
C GLY A 108 -0.76 -2.16 21.78
N ARG A 109 0.17 -2.18 22.72
CA ARG A 109 0.15 -3.11 23.87
C ARG A 109 -0.79 -2.68 24.99
N ASP A 110 -1.21 -1.42 24.96
CA ASP A 110 -2.05 -0.82 26.00
C ASP A 110 -2.85 0.34 25.40
N ARG A 111 -4.17 0.24 25.39
CA ARG A 111 -5.11 1.26 24.87
C ARG A 111 -5.00 2.60 25.58
N SER A 112 -4.50 2.64 26.79
CA SER A 112 -4.33 3.88 27.56
C SER A 112 -3.16 4.74 27.10
N LYS A 113 -2.29 4.22 26.23
CA LYS A 113 -1.11 4.92 25.74
C LYS A 113 -1.49 6.05 24.76
N PRO A 114 -0.60 7.05 24.61
CA PRO A 114 -0.80 8.10 23.63
C PRO A 114 -0.98 7.56 22.21
N VAL A 115 -1.88 8.17 21.44
CA VAL A 115 -2.06 7.83 20.02
C VAL A 115 -0.95 8.48 19.18
N LEU A 116 -0.35 7.68 18.29
CA LEU A 116 0.56 8.12 17.23
C LEU A 116 -0.09 7.84 15.88
N LEU A 117 -0.60 8.88 15.22
CA LEU A 117 -1.14 8.78 13.87
C LEU A 117 0.00 8.84 12.86
N PHE A 118 0.15 7.79 12.06
CA PHE A 118 1.14 7.68 11.00
C PHE A 118 0.52 7.91 9.62
N LEU A 119 1.14 8.80 8.86
CA LEU A 119 0.78 9.16 7.49
C LEU A 119 1.81 8.57 6.53
N SER A 120 1.33 7.67 5.67
CA SER A 120 2.13 6.97 4.66
C SER A 120 2.65 7.93 3.59
N GLY A 121 3.80 7.57 3.00
CA GLY A 121 4.29 8.19 1.78
C GLY A 121 3.37 7.93 0.58
N GLY A 122 3.59 8.64 -0.51
CA GLY A 122 2.75 8.57 -1.71
C GLY A 122 2.75 9.91 -2.46
N PRO A 123 1.57 10.49 -2.75
CA PRO A 123 0.18 10.08 -2.45
C PRO A 123 -0.23 8.75 -3.13
N GLY A 124 -1.28 8.11 -2.60
CA GLY A 124 -1.78 6.84 -3.13
C GLY A 124 -0.98 5.61 -2.71
N GLY A 125 0.14 5.77 -2.01
CA GLY A 125 0.91 4.69 -1.40
C GLY A 125 0.33 4.24 -0.06
N SER A 126 0.55 2.98 0.28
CA SER A 126 0.27 2.46 1.62
C SER A 126 1.51 1.82 2.23
N GLN A 127 1.78 2.17 3.47
CA GLN A 127 2.86 1.64 4.27
C GLN A 127 2.36 0.94 5.54
N LEU A 128 1.10 0.54 5.59
CA LEU A 128 0.48 -0.10 6.74
C LEU A 128 1.24 -1.35 7.19
N VAL A 129 1.62 -2.21 6.25
CA VAL A 129 2.37 -3.46 6.54
C VAL A 129 3.78 -3.13 7.02
N THR A 130 4.46 -2.20 6.37
CA THR A 130 5.80 -1.74 6.74
C THR A 130 5.80 -1.07 8.12
N ALA A 131 4.80 -0.21 8.38
CA ALA A 131 4.63 0.43 9.68
C ALA A 131 4.45 -0.61 10.80
N ARG A 132 3.64 -1.66 10.57
CA ARG A 132 3.49 -2.77 11.52
C ARG A 132 4.82 -3.44 11.87
N HIS A 133 5.71 -3.59 10.89
CA HIS A 133 7.03 -4.20 11.13
C HIS A 133 8.00 -3.23 11.79
N CYS A 134 8.11 -2.02 11.23
CA CYS A 134 9.12 -1.05 11.66
C CYS A 134 8.77 -0.36 12.99
N PHE A 135 7.48 -0.23 13.29
CA PHE A 135 7.01 0.45 14.51
C PHE A 135 6.57 -0.50 15.64
N ALA A 136 6.88 -1.81 15.52
CA ALA A 136 6.51 -2.80 16.53
C ALA A 136 7.05 -2.47 17.94
N ASP A 137 8.21 -1.82 18.03
CA ASP A 137 8.77 -1.35 19.31
C ASP A 137 8.01 -0.14 19.87
N LEU A 138 7.45 0.72 19.00
CA LEU A 138 6.61 1.85 19.41
C LEU A 138 5.27 1.41 19.99
N GLU A 139 4.76 0.22 19.62
CA GLU A 139 3.50 -0.33 20.14
C GLU A 139 3.53 -0.55 21.67
N ARG A 140 4.72 -0.51 22.30
CA ARG A 140 4.88 -0.56 23.76
C ARG A 140 4.43 0.75 24.43
N ASP A 141 4.71 1.87 23.81
CA ASP A 141 4.59 3.20 24.39
C ASP A 141 3.47 4.04 23.74
N TYR A 142 2.95 3.59 22.59
CA TYR A 142 1.91 4.25 21.81
C TYR A 142 0.85 3.27 21.32
N VAL A 143 -0.35 3.80 21.07
CA VAL A 143 -1.28 3.21 20.11
C VAL A 143 -0.89 3.76 18.73
N VAL A 144 -0.19 2.95 17.95
CA VAL A 144 0.21 3.30 16.58
C VAL A 144 -0.97 3.11 15.65
N VAL A 145 -1.40 4.19 15.01
CA VAL A 145 -2.50 4.18 14.05
C VAL A 145 -1.94 4.49 12.67
N THR A 146 -2.11 3.57 11.73
CA THR A 146 -1.80 3.83 10.32
C THR A 146 -3.10 4.10 9.58
N TRP A 147 -3.17 5.25 8.93
CA TRP A 147 -4.30 5.64 8.10
C TRP A 147 -4.06 5.27 6.65
N GLU A 148 -4.92 4.41 6.11
CA GLU A 148 -5.03 4.20 4.66
C GLU A 148 -5.72 5.42 4.06
N GLN A 149 -4.93 6.32 3.51
CA GLN A 149 -5.40 7.57 2.92
C GLN A 149 -6.30 7.31 1.70
N PRO A 150 -7.24 8.22 1.36
CA PRO A 150 -8.08 8.06 0.17
C PRO A 150 -7.23 7.84 -1.09
N GLY A 151 -7.67 6.91 -1.93
CA GLY A 151 -6.93 6.50 -3.12
C GLY A 151 -5.80 5.50 -2.88
N ALA A 152 -5.61 4.98 -1.65
CA ALA A 152 -4.59 3.99 -1.32
C ALA A 152 -5.21 2.65 -0.89
N ALA A 153 -4.72 1.55 -1.41
CA ALA A 153 -5.02 0.16 -1.01
C ALA A 153 -6.48 -0.07 -0.58
N LYS A 154 -6.77 -0.35 0.71
CA LYS A 154 -8.15 -0.59 1.19
C LYS A 154 -9.08 0.63 1.05
N SER A 155 -8.52 1.83 1.09
CA SER A 155 -9.27 3.10 0.91
C SER A 155 -9.26 3.59 -0.55
N TYR A 156 -8.77 2.77 -1.49
CA TYR A 156 -8.68 3.14 -2.90
C TYR A 156 -10.03 3.54 -3.50
N SER A 157 -11.09 2.81 -3.15
CA SER A 157 -12.45 3.05 -3.66
C SER A 157 -13.24 4.10 -2.86
N ALA A 158 -12.64 4.74 -1.86
CA ALA A 158 -13.31 5.78 -1.07
C ALA A 158 -13.71 6.99 -1.92
N ILE A 159 -12.89 7.31 -2.92
CA ILE A 159 -13.09 8.42 -3.86
C ILE A 159 -12.40 8.09 -5.20
N ASN A 160 -12.93 8.63 -6.31
CA ASN A 160 -12.22 8.50 -7.59
C ASN A 160 -10.86 9.24 -7.50
N PRO A 161 -9.74 8.61 -7.85
CA PRO A 161 -8.42 9.24 -7.81
C PRO A 161 -8.33 10.60 -8.53
N ALA A 162 -9.08 10.79 -9.62
CA ALA A 162 -9.13 12.06 -10.34
C ALA A 162 -9.75 13.22 -9.54
N ASP A 163 -10.59 12.91 -8.55
CA ASP A 163 -11.30 13.89 -7.72
C ASP A 163 -10.57 14.17 -6.39
N ILE A 164 -9.45 13.48 -6.13
CA ILE A 164 -8.65 13.69 -4.93
C ILE A 164 -7.84 14.99 -5.08
N THR A 165 -7.94 15.87 -4.09
CA THR A 165 -7.16 17.11 -3.99
C THR A 165 -6.40 17.17 -2.66
N LEU A 166 -5.54 18.16 -2.50
CA LEU A 166 -4.86 18.41 -1.24
C LEU A 166 -5.86 18.69 -0.11
N GLU A 167 -6.92 19.46 -0.42
CA GLU A 167 -7.99 19.79 0.53
C GLU A 167 -8.74 18.53 0.97
N THR A 168 -8.92 17.54 0.08
CA THR A 168 -9.49 16.23 0.44
C THR A 168 -8.65 15.57 1.54
N TYR A 169 -7.34 15.50 1.36
CA TYR A 169 -6.44 14.89 2.35
C TYR A 169 -6.42 15.65 3.67
N LEU A 170 -6.43 16.99 3.63
CA LEU A 170 -6.44 17.84 4.84
C LEU A 170 -7.75 17.68 5.62
N ALA A 171 -8.89 17.73 4.94
CA ALA A 171 -10.19 17.53 5.55
C ALA A 171 -10.35 16.12 6.13
N ASP A 172 -9.90 15.09 5.43
CA ASP A 172 -9.98 13.70 5.90
C ASP A 172 -9.01 13.46 7.05
N GLY A 173 -7.80 14.00 6.98
CA GLY A 173 -6.82 13.93 8.06
C GLY A 173 -7.29 14.60 9.35
N ALA A 174 -7.96 15.76 9.24
CA ALA A 174 -8.58 16.42 10.38
C ALA A 174 -9.71 15.57 10.98
N ALA A 175 -10.56 14.98 10.15
CA ALA A 175 -11.65 14.11 10.59
C ALA A 175 -11.15 12.83 11.27
N VAL A 176 -10.13 12.17 10.71
CA VAL A 176 -9.46 10.99 11.30
C VAL A 176 -8.86 11.37 12.65
N THR A 177 -8.15 12.50 12.72
CA THR A 177 -7.57 13.00 13.98
C THR A 177 -8.64 13.18 15.05
N GLU A 178 -9.77 13.78 14.71
CA GLU A 178 -10.86 14.00 15.65
C GLU A 178 -11.55 12.70 16.09
N ILE A 179 -11.71 11.73 15.18
CA ILE A 179 -12.21 10.38 15.52
C ILE A 179 -11.28 9.74 16.57
N LEU A 180 -9.97 9.78 16.36
CA LEU A 180 -9.00 9.17 17.27
C LEU A 180 -8.94 9.90 18.62
N ARG A 181 -8.98 11.24 18.64
CA ARG A 181 -8.98 12.02 19.87
C ARG A 181 -10.19 11.67 20.74
N ARG A 182 -11.36 11.56 20.15
CA ARG A 182 -12.60 11.18 20.87
C ARG A 182 -12.57 9.75 21.36
N GLU A 183 -12.17 8.82 20.51
CA GLU A 183 -12.16 7.38 20.84
C GLU A 183 -11.22 7.08 21.99
N PHE A 184 -10.04 7.70 22.03
CA PHE A 184 -9.03 7.48 23.07
C PHE A 184 -9.10 8.50 24.21
N GLY A 185 -10.04 9.44 24.19
CA GLY A 185 -10.19 10.46 25.23
C GLY A 185 -8.95 11.37 25.37
N GLN A 186 -8.30 11.69 24.25
CA GLN A 186 -7.06 12.45 24.24
C GLN A 186 -7.26 13.82 23.60
N ASP A 187 -6.92 14.90 24.31
CA ASP A 187 -7.00 16.28 23.79
C ASP A 187 -6.05 16.50 22.61
N ARG A 188 -4.90 15.84 22.63
CA ARG A 188 -3.85 15.93 21.61
C ARG A 188 -3.23 14.56 21.35
N ILE A 189 -2.98 14.26 20.09
CA ILE A 189 -2.28 13.04 19.66
C ILE A 189 -0.90 13.38 19.08
N TYR A 190 -0.06 12.36 18.86
CA TYR A 190 1.18 12.52 18.10
C TYR A 190 0.91 12.30 16.62
N LEU A 191 1.60 13.01 15.76
CA LEU A 191 1.53 12.92 14.32
C LEU A 191 2.90 12.58 13.74
N MET A 192 2.98 11.58 12.88
CA MET A 192 4.20 11.20 12.20
C MET A 192 3.89 11.02 10.71
N GLY A 193 4.79 11.50 9.85
CA GLY A 193 4.65 11.36 8.41
C GLY A 193 5.96 11.00 7.72
N GLU A 194 5.89 10.20 6.66
CA GLU A 194 7.03 9.83 5.82
C GLU A 194 6.81 10.34 4.39
N SER A 195 7.87 10.97 3.80
CA SER A 195 7.82 11.46 2.42
C SER A 195 6.62 12.38 2.17
N TRP A 196 5.71 12.07 1.24
CA TRP A 196 4.42 12.78 1.08
C TRP A 196 3.68 12.95 2.41
N GLY A 197 3.60 11.89 3.23
CA GLY A 197 2.98 11.96 4.55
C GLY A 197 3.62 12.99 5.47
N SER A 198 4.90 13.31 5.29
CA SER A 198 5.58 14.35 6.06
C SER A 198 5.15 15.76 5.65
N ALA A 199 4.90 15.99 4.38
CA ALA A 199 4.34 17.26 3.90
C ALA A 199 2.87 17.41 4.35
N LEU A 200 2.06 16.38 4.18
CA LEU A 200 0.66 16.38 4.65
C LEU A 200 0.59 16.62 6.15
N GLY A 201 1.40 15.91 6.94
CA GLY A 201 1.42 16.05 8.41
C GLY A 201 1.84 17.46 8.87
N LEU A 202 2.79 18.08 8.19
CA LEU A 202 3.18 19.46 8.46
C LEU A 202 2.02 20.45 8.19
N MET A 203 1.31 20.26 7.08
CA MET A 203 0.13 21.08 6.73
C MET A 203 -1.00 20.89 7.74
N MET A 204 -1.32 19.64 8.13
CA MET A 204 -2.30 19.32 9.16
C MET A 204 -1.93 19.95 10.51
N ALA A 205 -0.65 19.86 10.92
CA ALA A 205 -0.18 20.45 12.18
C ALA A 205 -0.20 21.98 12.15
N ARG A 206 -0.01 22.59 10.97
CA ARG A 206 -0.14 24.05 10.79
C ARG A 206 -1.59 24.53 10.88
N GLU A 207 -2.53 23.76 10.31
CA GLU A 207 -3.96 24.11 10.31
C GLU A 207 -4.59 23.91 11.68
N HIS A 208 -4.22 22.84 12.40
CA HIS A 208 -4.77 22.45 13.69
C HIS A 208 -3.69 22.13 14.73
N PRO A 209 -2.83 23.12 15.10
CA PRO A 209 -1.75 22.88 16.06
C PRO A 209 -2.26 22.44 17.44
N GLU A 210 -3.50 22.77 17.79
CA GLU A 210 -4.15 22.37 19.04
C GLU A 210 -4.45 20.88 19.11
N HIS A 211 -4.49 20.17 17.99
CA HIS A 211 -4.77 18.72 17.93
C HIS A 211 -3.54 17.86 18.18
N TYR A 212 -2.35 18.41 18.07
CA TYR A 212 -1.12 17.63 18.09
C TYR A 212 -0.20 18.01 19.25
N ARG A 213 0.41 16.99 19.89
CA ARG A 213 1.47 17.17 20.89
C ARG A 213 2.81 17.44 20.24
N ALA A 214 3.09 16.71 19.16
CA ALA A 214 4.27 16.88 18.34
C ALA A 214 3.99 16.31 16.94
N PHE A 215 4.71 16.84 15.96
CA PHE A 215 4.83 16.30 14.62
C PHE A 215 6.25 15.79 14.39
N ILE A 216 6.36 14.60 13.77
CA ILE A 216 7.62 13.94 13.42
C ILE A 216 7.61 13.72 11.91
N GLY A 217 8.45 14.44 11.16
CA GLY A 217 8.63 14.26 9.73
C GLY A 217 9.85 13.38 9.44
N THR A 218 9.70 12.36 8.61
CA THR A 218 10.80 11.54 8.10
C THR A 218 10.81 11.60 6.58
N GLY A 219 12.00 11.70 5.96
CA GLY A 219 12.09 12.00 4.53
C GLY A 219 11.31 13.27 4.17
N GLN A 220 11.50 14.33 4.98
CA GLN A 220 10.67 15.53 4.95
C GLN A 220 10.67 16.20 3.58
N MET A 221 9.47 16.23 2.95
CA MET A 221 9.24 16.98 1.73
C MET A 221 8.94 18.44 2.05
N VAL A 222 9.64 19.35 1.38
CA VAL A 222 9.50 20.82 1.57
C VAL A 222 9.16 21.48 0.24
N ASP A 223 10.02 21.33 -0.75
CA ASP A 223 9.81 21.77 -2.12
C ASP A 223 9.82 20.56 -3.03
N PHE A 224 8.64 20.20 -3.54
CA PHE A 224 8.47 18.98 -4.33
C PHE A 224 9.24 19.04 -5.65
N LEU A 225 9.14 20.16 -6.38
CA LEU A 225 9.79 20.27 -7.68
C LEU A 225 11.31 20.33 -7.57
N GLU A 226 11.83 21.07 -6.61
CA GLU A 226 13.27 21.15 -6.41
C GLU A 226 13.85 19.80 -5.92
N THR A 227 13.16 19.10 -5.02
CA THR A 227 13.54 17.76 -4.59
C THR A 227 13.62 16.81 -5.78
N GLU A 228 12.58 16.77 -6.62
CA GLU A 228 12.53 15.92 -7.81
C GLU A 228 13.65 16.23 -8.82
N ARG A 229 13.98 17.50 -9.00
CA ARG A 229 15.09 17.93 -9.87
C ARG A 229 16.44 17.45 -9.34
N ILE A 230 16.66 17.59 -8.04
CA ILE A 230 17.89 17.13 -7.38
C ILE A 230 18.00 15.60 -7.53
N ASP A 231 16.94 14.86 -7.23
CA ASP A 231 16.93 13.41 -7.31
C ASP A 231 17.16 12.91 -8.75
N TYR A 232 16.54 13.56 -9.73
CA TYR A 232 16.79 13.27 -11.15
C TYR A 232 18.26 13.48 -11.52
N GLN A 233 18.87 14.61 -11.13
CA GLN A 233 20.26 14.91 -11.43
C GLN A 233 21.20 13.91 -10.75
N MET A 234 20.98 13.62 -9.47
CA MET A 234 21.77 12.65 -8.73
C MET A 234 21.72 11.25 -9.38
N ALA A 235 20.53 10.81 -9.82
CA ALA A 235 20.37 9.52 -10.48
C ALA A 235 21.10 9.48 -11.82
N LEU A 236 21.02 10.56 -12.62
CA LEU A 236 21.70 10.67 -13.90
C LEU A 236 23.23 10.69 -13.74
N GLU A 237 23.73 11.43 -12.77
CA GLU A 237 25.16 11.48 -12.43
C GLU A 237 25.67 10.11 -11.95
N ASP A 238 24.93 9.43 -11.07
CA ASP A 238 25.30 8.10 -10.59
C ASP A 238 25.28 7.06 -11.73
N ALA A 239 24.28 7.13 -12.62
CA ALA A 239 24.20 6.26 -13.78
C ALA A 239 25.39 6.45 -14.73
N ARG A 240 25.80 7.69 -14.99
CA ARG A 240 26.97 8.02 -15.79
C ARG A 240 28.26 7.52 -15.11
N ARG A 241 28.43 7.80 -13.82
CA ARG A 241 29.57 7.38 -13.02
C ARG A 241 29.74 5.86 -12.96
N THR A 242 28.63 5.11 -12.89
CA THR A 242 28.62 3.63 -12.83
C THR A 242 28.60 2.97 -14.21
N GLY A 243 28.56 3.73 -15.30
CA GLY A 243 28.50 3.20 -16.66
C GLY A 243 27.15 2.55 -17.03
N ASN A 244 26.08 2.85 -16.30
CA ASN A 244 24.74 2.33 -16.59
C ASN A 244 24.08 3.07 -17.76
N LYS A 245 24.58 2.78 -18.96
CA LYS A 245 24.15 3.45 -20.20
C LYS A 245 22.64 3.36 -20.42
N LYS A 246 22.03 2.20 -20.12
CA LYS A 246 20.56 2.02 -20.28
C LYS A 246 19.76 2.99 -19.42
N LEU A 247 20.21 3.26 -18.19
CA LEU A 247 19.55 4.22 -17.32
C LEU A 247 19.81 5.65 -17.77
N VAL A 248 21.03 5.96 -18.23
CA VAL A 248 21.35 7.28 -18.82
C VAL A 248 20.42 7.58 -19.99
N ASP A 249 20.37 6.68 -20.97
CA ASP A 249 19.54 6.85 -22.17
C ASP A 249 18.06 7.05 -21.78
N LYS A 250 17.53 6.27 -20.81
CA LYS A 250 16.16 6.39 -20.33
C LYS A 250 15.88 7.73 -19.64
N LEU A 251 16.78 8.20 -18.77
CA LEU A 251 16.60 9.46 -18.06
C LEU A 251 16.72 10.66 -19.01
N GLU A 252 17.66 10.62 -19.96
CA GLU A 252 17.79 11.68 -20.97
C GLU A 252 16.58 11.73 -21.90
N GLU A 253 16.00 10.60 -22.29
CA GLU A 253 14.80 10.52 -23.11
C GLU A 253 13.57 11.12 -22.40
N GLN A 254 13.38 10.79 -21.10
CA GLN A 254 12.23 11.32 -20.34
C GLN A 254 12.37 12.79 -19.94
N GLY A 255 13.62 13.31 -19.85
CA GLY A 255 13.94 14.66 -19.37
C GLY A 255 13.72 14.88 -17.87
N PRO A 256 14.09 16.06 -17.34
CA PRO A 256 13.89 16.41 -15.94
C PRO A 256 12.43 16.77 -15.62
N PRO A 257 12.00 16.68 -14.33
CA PRO A 257 10.69 17.19 -13.91
C PRO A 257 10.56 18.72 -14.08
N PRO A 258 9.33 19.29 -14.15
CA PRO A 258 8.05 18.65 -13.86
C PRO A 258 7.49 17.80 -15.02
N TYR A 259 6.63 16.83 -14.69
CA TYR A 259 5.99 15.98 -15.67
C TYR A 259 4.48 16.21 -15.70
N GLU A 260 3.87 16.25 -16.89
CA GLU A 260 2.43 16.41 -17.08
C GLU A 260 1.67 15.08 -17.06
N SER A 261 2.36 13.95 -17.29
CA SER A 261 1.76 12.62 -17.34
C SER A 261 2.78 11.51 -17.08
N GLY A 262 2.30 10.35 -16.62
CA GLY A 262 3.13 9.20 -16.31
C GLY A 262 4.13 9.50 -15.18
N ILE A 263 3.72 10.36 -14.24
CA ILE A 263 4.56 10.92 -13.17
C ILE A 263 5.13 9.78 -12.34
N ALA A 264 4.28 8.83 -11.90
CA ALA A 264 4.70 7.70 -11.08
C ALA A 264 5.82 6.88 -11.73
N LEU A 265 5.73 6.61 -13.03
CA LEU A 265 6.76 5.85 -13.77
C LEU A 265 8.04 6.63 -13.96
N LYS A 266 7.93 7.91 -14.30
CA LYS A 266 9.07 8.78 -14.54
C LYS A 266 9.82 9.06 -13.24
N THR A 267 9.11 9.36 -12.16
CA THR A 267 9.67 9.55 -10.82
C THR A 267 10.35 8.26 -10.34
N ASN A 268 9.70 7.10 -10.46
CA ASN A 268 10.29 5.82 -10.09
C ASN A 268 11.57 5.48 -10.90
N ALA A 269 11.71 6.00 -12.11
CA ALA A 269 12.88 5.73 -12.95
C ALA A 269 14.18 6.26 -12.35
N TYR A 270 14.16 7.35 -11.58
CA TYR A 270 15.32 7.88 -10.87
C TYR A 270 15.33 7.55 -9.37
N LEU A 271 14.19 7.54 -8.68
CA LEU A 271 14.14 7.22 -7.26
C LEU A 271 14.58 5.78 -6.96
N SER A 272 14.10 4.79 -7.72
CA SER A 272 14.43 3.39 -7.48
C SER A 272 15.94 3.09 -7.56
N PRO A 273 16.69 3.56 -8.56
CA PRO A 273 18.14 3.45 -8.58
C PRO A 273 18.85 4.16 -7.42
N LEU A 274 18.41 5.36 -7.04
CA LEU A 274 18.99 6.12 -5.91
C LEU A 274 18.85 5.34 -4.59
N TYR A 275 17.66 4.82 -4.28
CA TYR A 275 17.46 3.97 -3.11
C TYR A 275 18.34 2.72 -3.15
N GLY A 276 18.46 2.08 -4.31
CA GLY A 276 19.33 0.93 -4.50
C GLY A 276 20.82 1.27 -4.28
N THR A 277 21.27 2.44 -4.67
CA THR A 277 22.65 2.90 -4.45
C THR A 277 22.88 3.22 -2.97
N SER A 278 21.99 3.96 -2.32
CA SER A 278 22.08 4.28 -0.90
C SER A 278 22.12 3.04 -0.01
N ALA A 279 21.35 2.01 -0.35
CA ALA A 279 21.38 0.71 0.35
C ALA A 279 22.74 0.00 0.18
N ARG A 280 23.31 -0.01 -1.04
CA ARG A 280 24.60 -0.66 -1.32
C ARG A 280 25.78 0.05 -0.66
N THR A 281 25.75 1.37 -0.58
CA THR A 281 26.83 2.16 0.03
C THR A 281 26.81 2.13 1.56
N GLY A 282 25.79 1.50 2.17
CA GLY A 282 25.64 1.43 3.62
C GLY A 282 25.22 2.76 4.26
N GLN A 283 24.80 3.73 3.46
CA GLN A 283 24.21 4.97 3.94
C GLN A 283 22.87 4.74 4.66
N LEU A 284 22.14 3.70 4.20
CA LEU A 284 20.95 3.19 4.86
C LEU A 284 21.34 1.93 5.65
N ARG A 285 21.41 2.04 6.96
CA ARG A 285 21.64 0.90 7.88
C ARG A 285 20.31 0.51 8.52
N GLY A 286 19.97 -0.77 8.44
CA GLY A 286 18.76 -1.34 9.04
C GLY A 286 17.71 -1.76 8.01
N ALA A 287 16.53 -2.14 8.50
CA ALA A 287 15.41 -2.48 7.64
C ALA A 287 14.98 -1.23 6.86
N THR A 288 15.04 -1.33 5.53
CA THR A 288 14.54 -0.26 4.67
C THR A 288 13.03 -0.15 4.85
N PHE A 289 12.54 1.04 5.11
CA PHE A 289 11.12 1.33 5.12
C PHE A 289 10.60 1.26 3.68
N SER A 290 10.03 0.12 3.31
CA SER A 290 9.66 -0.18 1.93
C SER A 290 8.15 -0.26 1.75
N THR A 291 7.60 0.65 0.94
CA THR A 291 6.19 0.60 0.52
C THR A 291 5.84 -0.74 -0.15
N MET A 292 6.78 -1.37 -0.85
CA MET A 292 6.56 -2.63 -1.57
C MET A 292 6.37 -3.87 -0.69
N GLU A 293 6.43 -3.73 0.63
CA GLU A 293 6.01 -4.79 1.55
C GLU A 293 4.48 -4.97 1.60
N GLY A 294 3.72 -3.92 1.26
CA GLY A 294 2.26 -3.91 1.30
C GLY A 294 1.61 -5.12 0.66
N PRO A 295 1.90 -5.46 -0.63
CA PRO A 295 1.29 -6.61 -1.30
C PRO A 295 1.48 -7.96 -0.61
N TYR A 296 2.45 -8.08 0.30
CA TYR A 296 2.73 -9.32 1.04
C TYR A 296 2.03 -9.38 2.39
N GLY A 297 1.37 -8.31 2.82
CA GLY A 297 0.68 -8.24 4.10
C GLY A 297 -0.61 -9.06 4.15
N VAL A 298 -0.92 -9.58 5.34
CA VAL A 298 -2.18 -10.30 5.63
C VAL A 298 -3.33 -9.35 5.85
N GLU A 299 -3.04 -8.08 5.98
CA GLU A 299 -3.98 -6.98 6.09
C GLU A 299 -4.75 -6.76 4.78
N TYR A 300 -4.21 -7.26 3.65
CA TYR A 300 -4.77 -7.05 2.33
C TYR A 300 -5.34 -8.33 1.73
N GLY A 301 -6.61 -8.29 1.35
CA GLY A 301 -7.21 -9.25 0.44
C GLY A 301 -6.69 -9.05 -1.00
N LEU A 302 -7.10 -9.93 -1.91
CA LEU A 302 -6.62 -9.89 -3.30
C LEU A 302 -6.99 -8.58 -4.00
N LEU A 303 -8.21 -8.06 -3.76
CA LEU A 303 -8.63 -6.79 -4.36
C LEU A 303 -7.83 -5.62 -3.80
N ASP A 304 -7.54 -5.63 -2.50
CA ASP A 304 -6.71 -4.59 -1.86
C ASP A 304 -5.30 -4.57 -2.45
N LYS A 305 -4.73 -5.73 -2.77
CA LYS A 305 -3.41 -5.85 -3.42
C LYS A 305 -3.40 -5.28 -4.83
N VAL A 306 -4.48 -5.48 -5.59
CA VAL A 306 -4.66 -4.82 -6.89
C VAL A 306 -4.80 -3.31 -6.69
N ALA A 307 -5.67 -2.89 -5.77
CA ALA A 307 -5.90 -1.50 -5.44
C ALA A 307 -4.63 -0.79 -4.92
N PHE A 308 -3.74 -1.50 -4.23
CA PHE A 308 -2.43 -1.01 -3.81
C PHE A 308 -1.60 -0.51 -5.01
N PHE A 309 -1.50 -1.31 -6.08
CA PHE A 309 -0.76 -0.90 -7.28
C PHE A 309 -1.49 0.20 -8.06
N TRP A 310 -2.83 0.14 -8.13
CA TRP A 310 -3.62 1.22 -8.73
C TRP A 310 -3.45 2.54 -7.99
N GLY A 311 -3.40 2.53 -6.65
CA GLY A 311 -3.14 3.70 -5.83
C GLY A 311 -1.79 4.33 -6.13
N LEU A 312 -0.73 3.51 -6.13
CA LEU A 312 0.62 3.97 -6.48
C LEU A 312 0.75 4.57 -7.88
N TYR A 313 -0.18 4.20 -8.77
CA TYR A 313 -0.14 4.65 -10.16
C TYR A 313 -1.11 5.80 -10.43
N GLN A 314 -2.40 5.55 -10.24
CA GLN A 314 -3.45 6.50 -10.63
C GLN A 314 -3.57 7.66 -9.65
N THR A 315 -3.55 7.38 -8.35
CA THR A 315 -3.64 8.43 -7.33
C THR A 315 -2.38 9.29 -7.32
N PHE A 316 -1.21 8.66 -7.44
CA PHE A 316 0.04 9.38 -7.55
C PHE A 316 0.02 10.34 -8.75
N ASP A 317 -0.28 9.83 -9.95
CA ASP A 317 -0.34 10.66 -11.16
C ASP A 317 -1.37 11.79 -11.07
N SER A 318 -2.52 11.53 -10.43
CA SER A 318 -3.59 12.54 -10.32
C SER A 318 -3.28 13.64 -9.32
N VAL A 319 -2.54 13.36 -8.26
CA VAL A 319 -2.30 14.30 -7.15
C VAL A 319 -0.92 14.93 -7.21
N TYR A 320 0.12 14.10 -7.43
CA TYR A 320 1.51 14.54 -7.28
C TYR A 320 1.88 15.69 -8.20
N GLY A 321 1.43 15.66 -9.47
CA GLY A 321 1.69 16.74 -10.41
C GLY A 321 1.06 18.10 -10.06
N ARG A 322 0.13 18.13 -9.09
CA ARG A 322 -0.48 19.36 -8.57
C ARG A 322 0.28 19.94 -7.36
N LEU A 323 1.34 19.24 -6.91
CA LEU A 323 2.18 19.66 -5.79
C LEU A 323 3.45 20.40 -6.24
N TYR A 324 3.68 20.50 -7.57
CA TYR A 324 4.78 21.25 -8.15
C TYR A 324 4.61 22.76 -8.03
#